data_4618aa3f99a649cb6cdd7721652bcbc7
#
_entry.id   4618aa3f99a649cb6cdd7721652bcbc7
#
_cell.length_a   1.000
_cell.length_b   1.000
_cell.length_c   1.000
_cell.angle_alpha   90.00
_cell.angle_beta   90.00
_cell.angle_gamma   90.00
#
_symmetry.space_group_name_H-M   'P 1'
#
loop_
_entity.id
_entity.type
_entity.pdbx_description
1 polymer ?
#
loop_
_entity_poly.entity_id
_entity_poly.type
_entity_poly.pdbx_seq_one_letter_code
_entity_poly.pdbx_strand_id
1 'polypeptide(L)'
;MHLFIGVGASATFGPLMADMSQWFVRHRGIAVSIAASGNYIGGVLWPPVLQHAMATGGWRHTYLGVGMFCALATLPFIVALRRARPIAGMLEAASTRSAHNLGVSPNALMVLLCVAGLACCVAMAMPQVHIVAYCGDLGYGPARGAEMLSAMLGFGILSRIGSGLMADRLGGAPTLLIGSVLQGIALFLYLLFDGLVSLYIISALFGLFQGGIVPMYAIIVREYFSPKEVGIRIGIVLMATLFGMALGGWMSGIIFDYTGSYRAAFLNGLIWNVVNAVIVVWLLLRPTPRLAAA
;
A
#
# COMPACT_ATOMS: atom_id res chain seq x y z
N MET A 1 21.92 -2.03 -10.73
CA MET A 1 21.51 -3.17 -9.87
C MET A 1 20.11 -2.97 -9.28
N HIS A 2 19.79 -1.83 -8.67
CA HIS A 2 18.46 -1.54 -8.09
C HIS A 2 17.28 -1.61 -9.09
N LEU A 3 17.51 -1.27 -10.37
CA LEU A 3 16.50 -1.36 -11.41
C LEU A 3 16.02 -2.81 -11.62
N PHE A 4 16.93 -3.78 -11.69
CA PHE A 4 16.57 -5.19 -11.84
C PHE A 4 15.85 -5.76 -10.62
N ILE A 5 16.24 -5.34 -9.41
CA ILE A 5 15.54 -5.71 -8.18
C ILE A 5 14.12 -5.14 -8.19
N GLY A 6 13.97 -3.87 -8.60
CA GLY A 6 12.66 -3.23 -8.71
C GLY A 6 11.73 -3.91 -9.71
N VAL A 7 12.25 -4.27 -10.90
CA VAL A 7 11.48 -5.02 -11.92
C VAL A 7 11.06 -6.39 -11.38
N GLY A 8 11.98 -7.14 -10.73
CA GLY A 8 11.66 -8.44 -10.14
C GLY A 8 10.60 -8.36 -9.04
N ALA A 9 10.71 -7.37 -8.15
CA ALA A 9 9.74 -7.17 -7.07
C ALA A 9 8.36 -6.75 -7.59
N SER A 10 8.30 -5.88 -8.60
CA SER A 10 7.04 -5.42 -9.18
C SER A 10 6.30 -6.53 -9.95
N ALA A 11 7.04 -7.46 -10.57
CA ALA A 11 6.47 -8.58 -11.30
C ALA A 11 5.73 -9.60 -10.42
N THR A 12 5.94 -9.59 -9.11
CA THR A 12 5.31 -10.55 -8.18
C THR A 12 4.08 -10.01 -7.49
N PHE A 13 4.12 -8.79 -6.96
CA PHE A 13 3.06 -8.25 -6.10
C PHE A 13 1.73 -8.02 -6.84
N GLY A 14 1.75 -7.33 -7.97
CA GLY A 14 0.55 -7.04 -8.75
C GLY A 14 -0.19 -8.28 -9.26
N PRO A 15 0.49 -9.21 -9.96
CA PRO A 15 -0.11 -10.46 -10.41
C PRO A 15 -0.65 -11.32 -9.27
N LEU A 16 0.06 -11.39 -8.12
CA LEU A 16 -0.41 -12.14 -6.97
C LEU A 16 -1.70 -11.56 -6.38
N MET A 17 -1.80 -10.23 -6.27
CA MET A 17 -3.02 -9.56 -5.82
C MET A 17 -4.20 -9.82 -6.77
N ALA A 18 -3.93 -9.72 -8.07
CA ALA A 18 -4.93 -10.01 -9.10
C ALA A 18 -5.40 -11.47 -9.04
N ASP A 19 -4.48 -12.42 -8.89
CA ASP A 19 -4.80 -13.84 -8.81
C ASP A 19 -5.61 -14.17 -7.56
N MET A 20 -5.14 -13.74 -6.37
CA MET A 20 -5.87 -13.93 -5.11
C MET A 20 -7.29 -13.39 -5.17
N SER A 21 -7.50 -12.26 -5.81
CA SER A 21 -8.83 -11.67 -5.99
C SER A 21 -9.77 -12.51 -6.86
N GLN A 22 -9.25 -13.46 -7.65
CA GLN A 22 -10.03 -14.37 -8.50
C GLN A 22 -10.42 -15.67 -7.78
N TRP A 23 -9.57 -16.16 -6.86
CA TRP A 23 -9.83 -17.39 -6.13
C TRP A 23 -10.90 -17.24 -5.05
N PHE A 24 -10.98 -16.08 -4.42
CA PHE A 24 -11.90 -15.83 -3.32
C PHE A 24 -13.01 -14.87 -3.73
N VAL A 25 -14.27 -15.35 -3.70
CA VAL A 25 -15.44 -14.54 -4.04
C VAL A 25 -16.06 -13.92 -2.79
N ARG A 26 -16.29 -14.73 -1.73
CA ARG A 26 -17.00 -14.30 -0.52
C ARG A 26 -16.13 -13.50 0.47
N HIS A 27 -14.86 -13.85 0.59
CA HIS A 27 -13.88 -13.25 1.54
C HIS A 27 -12.69 -12.68 0.78
N ARG A 28 -12.97 -11.92 -0.28
CA ARG A 28 -11.95 -11.38 -1.18
C ARG A 28 -11.06 -10.35 -0.50
N GLY A 29 -11.66 -9.47 0.30
CA GLY A 29 -10.94 -8.43 1.02
C GLY A 29 -9.88 -8.99 1.95
N ILE A 30 -10.25 -9.95 2.79
CA ILE A 30 -9.29 -10.57 3.72
C ILE A 30 -8.24 -11.40 2.98
N ALA A 31 -8.59 -12.13 1.91
CA ALA A 31 -7.63 -12.93 1.16
C ALA A 31 -6.54 -12.07 0.50
N VAL A 32 -6.93 -10.98 -0.17
CA VAL A 32 -6.01 -10.01 -0.77
C VAL A 32 -5.15 -9.34 0.31
N SER A 33 -5.74 -8.98 1.45
CA SER A 33 -5.05 -8.31 2.54
C SER A 33 -4.04 -9.23 3.25
N ILE A 34 -4.35 -10.50 3.44
CA ILE A 34 -3.40 -11.50 3.99
C ILE A 34 -2.22 -11.68 3.03
N ALA A 35 -2.49 -11.86 1.72
CA ALA A 35 -1.44 -11.99 0.73
C ALA A 35 -0.53 -10.73 0.69
N ALA A 36 -1.13 -9.54 0.77
CA ALA A 36 -0.40 -8.28 0.84
C ALA A 36 0.41 -8.13 2.13
N SER A 37 0.01 -8.73 3.26
CA SER A 37 0.70 -8.64 4.54
C SER A 37 2.10 -9.26 4.52
N GLY A 38 2.37 -10.20 3.61
CA GLY A 38 3.69 -10.77 3.40
C GLY A 38 4.78 -9.74 3.17
N ASN A 39 4.47 -8.65 2.48
CA ASN A 39 5.39 -7.53 2.25
C ASN A 39 5.80 -6.84 3.57
N TYR A 40 4.87 -6.63 4.49
CA TYR A 40 5.16 -6.03 5.79
C TYR A 40 5.87 -7.00 6.74
N ILE A 41 5.50 -8.28 6.71
CA ILE A 41 6.23 -9.32 7.46
C ILE A 41 7.69 -9.36 7.01
N GLY A 42 7.93 -9.33 5.70
CA GLY A 42 9.28 -9.21 5.15
C GLY A 42 9.99 -7.95 5.63
N GLY A 43 9.31 -6.80 5.61
CA GLY A 43 9.85 -5.52 6.08
C GLY A 43 10.19 -5.47 7.58
N VAL A 44 9.55 -6.28 8.40
CA VAL A 44 9.87 -6.39 9.84
C VAL A 44 11.02 -7.39 10.09
N LEU A 45 11.01 -8.53 9.41
CA LEU A 45 11.93 -9.63 9.69
C LEU A 45 13.30 -9.48 9.01
N TRP A 46 13.33 -9.03 7.76
CA TRP A 46 14.56 -9.00 6.97
C TRP A 46 15.60 -7.97 7.43
N PRO A 47 15.28 -6.73 7.84
CA PRO A 47 16.27 -5.74 8.20
C PRO A 47 17.25 -6.21 9.29
N PRO A 48 16.81 -6.75 10.44
CA PRO A 48 17.74 -7.23 11.47
C PRO A 48 18.58 -8.44 11.02
N VAL A 49 17.98 -9.33 10.21
CA VAL A 49 18.71 -10.50 9.66
C VAL A 49 19.80 -10.06 8.70
N LEU A 50 19.47 -9.12 7.81
CA LEU A 50 20.43 -8.57 6.84
C LEU A 50 21.54 -7.77 7.54
N GLN A 51 21.20 -6.98 8.55
CA GLN A 51 22.19 -6.22 9.31
C GLN A 51 23.19 -7.15 10.01
N HIS A 52 22.72 -8.20 10.64
CA HIS A 52 23.58 -9.20 11.27
C HIS A 52 24.48 -9.92 10.25
N ALA A 53 23.91 -10.36 9.13
CA ALA A 53 24.64 -11.02 8.06
C ALA A 53 25.69 -10.11 7.40
N MET A 54 25.36 -8.83 7.21
CA MET A 54 26.31 -7.85 6.66
C MET A 54 27.46 -7.55 7.62
N ALA A 55 27.18 -7.51 8.93
CA ALA A 55 28.21 -7.27 9.94
C ALA A 55 29.21 -8.44 10.06
N THR A 56 28.79 -9.68 9.83
CA THR A 56 29.61 -10.88 9.96
C THR A 56 30.25 -11.32 8.65
N GLY A 57 29.53 -11.29 7.54
CA GLY A 57 29.97 -11.84 6.24
C GLY A 57 30.22 -10.80 5.13
N GLY A 58 29.99 -9.52 5.43
CA GLY A 58 30.06 -8.45 4.47
C GLY A 58 28.91 -8.44 3.45
N TRP A 59 28.71 -7.33 2.80
CA TRP A 59 27.54 -7.07 1.95
C TRP A 59 27.44 -8.01 0.73
N ARG A 60 28.56 -8.39 0.11
CA ARG A 60 28.58 -9.25 -1.09
C ARG A 60 28.05 -10.65 -0.81
N HIS A 61 28.51 -11.30 0.26
CA HIS A 61 28.07 -12.63 0.66
C HIS A 61 26.62 -12.60 1.12
N THR A 62 26.21 -11.55 1.82
CA THR A 62 24.80 -11.36 2.25
C THR A 62 23.87 -11.25 1.05
N TYR A 63 24.18 -10.41 0.05
CA TYR A 63 23.33 -10.27 -1.14
C TYR A 63 23.28 -11.55 -1.98
N LEU A 64 24.39 -12.28 -2.12
CA LEU A 64 24.39 -13.58 -2.81
C LEU A 64 23.56 -14.61 -2.06
N GLY A 65 23.70 -14.69 -0.73
CA GLY A 65 22.92 -15.61 0.11
C GLY A 65 21.42 -15.32 0.02
N VAL A 66 21.02 -14.06 0.12
CA VAL A 66 19.62 -13.64 -0.05
C VAL A 66 19.09 -13.94 -1.44
N GLY A 67 19.90 -13.68 -2.49
CA GLY A 67 19.53 -13.99 -3.87
C GLY A 67 19.29 -15.49 -4.07
N MET A 68 20.17 -16.34 -3.57
CA MET A 68 20.00 -17.81 -3.59
C MET A 68 18.78 -18.26 -2.79
N PHE A 69 18.60 -17.72 -1.59
CA PHE A 69 17.41 -18.01 -0.77
C PHE A 69 16.13 -17.67 -1.50
N CYS A 70 16.02 -16.46 -2.07
CA CYS A 70 14.85 -16.03 -2.83
C CYS A 70 14.61 -16.95 -4.05
N ALA A 71 15.65 -17.27 -4.81
CA ALA A 71 15.54 -18.16 -5.95
C ALA A 71 15.01 -19.55 -5.56
N LEU A 72 15.61 -20.16 -4.53
CA LEU A 72 15.21 -21.49 -4.05
C LEU A 72 13.81 -21.49 -3.42
N ALA A 73 13.48 -20.47 -2.62
CA ALA A 73 12.18 -20.36 -1.99
C ALA A 73 11.06 -20.11 -3.01
N THR A 74 11.34 -19.43 -4.14
CA THR A 74 10.33 -19.13 -5.16
C THR A 74 9.96 -20.38 -6.00
N LEU A 75 10.87 -21.34 -6.18
CA LEU A 75 10.63 -22.52 -7.02
C LEU A 75 9.41 -23.36 -6.60
N PRO A 76 9.22 -23.75 -5.32
CA PRO A 76 8.04 -24.50 -4.90
C PRO A 76 6.74 -23.71 -5.09
N PHE A 77 6.78 -22.38 -4.91
CA PHE A 77 5.61 -21.53 -5.14
C PHE A 77 5.23 -21.45 -6.62
N ILE A 78 6.20 -21.43 -7.53
CA ILE A 78 5.92 -21.47 -8.99
C ILE A 78 5.17 -22.76 -9.35
N VAL A 79 5.56 -23.90 -8.77
CA VAL A 79 4.87 -25.18 -9.00
C VAL A 79 3.45 -25.15 -8.41
N ALA A 80 3.30 -24.60 -7.20
CA ALA A 80 1.98 -24.47 -6.56
C ALA A 80 1.02 -23.53 -7.33
N LEU A 81 1.54 -22.46 -7.91
CA LEU A 81 0.75 -21.47 -8.69
C LEU A 81 0.37 -21.97 -10.10
N ARG A 82 0.93 -23.08 -10.59
CA ARG A 82 0.53 -23.72 -11.87
C ARG A 82 -0.86 -24.36 -11.83
N ARG A 83 -1.54 -24.38 -10.69
CA ARG A 83 -2.91 -24.92 -10.60
C ARG A 83 -3.87 -24.13 -11.49
N ALA A 84 -4.71 -24.87 -12.24
CA ALA A 84 -5.72 -24.29 -13.09
C ALA A 84 -6.69 -23.41 -12.27
N ARG A 85 -6.96 -22.21 -12.79
CA ARG A 85 -7.91 -21.29 -12.16
C ARG A 85 -9.31 -21.90 -12.18
N PRO A 86 -10.17 -21.65 -11.16
CA PRO A 86 -11.57 -21.99 -11.23
C PRO A 86 -12.23 -21.35 -12.47
N ILE A 87 -13.06 -22.11 -13.16
CA ILE A 87 -13.69 -21.73 -14.43
C ILE A 87 -14.40 -20.37 -14.30
N ALA A 88 -14.12 -19.45 -15.19
CA ALA A 88 -14.58 -18.05 -15.20
C ALA A 88 -16.10 -17.84 -15.14
N GLY A 89 -16.91 -18.86 -15.45
CA GLY A 89 -18.38 -18.77 -15.47
C GLY A 89 -19.05 -18.49 -14.12
N MET A 90 -18.42 -18.85 -12.98
CA MET A 90 -18.93 -18.50 -11.65
C MET A 90 -18.54 -17.08 -11.21
N LEU A 91 -17.61 -16.45 -11.89
CA LEU A 91 -17.04 -15.13 -11.56
C LEU A 91 -17.76 -13.99 -12.26
N GLU A 92 -18.44 -14.25 -13.37
CA GLU A 92 -19.20 -13.23 -14.12
C GLU A 92 -20.43 -12.73 -13.34
N ALA A 93 -21.04 -13.59 -12.54
CA ALA A 93 -22.20 -13.24 -11.70
C ALA A 93 -21.85 -12.33 -10.50
N ALA A 94 -20.58 -12.16 -10.17
CA ALA A 94 -20.16 -11.44 -8.97
C ALA A 94 -19.64 -10.01 -9.21
N SER A 95 -19.59 -9.52 -10.44
CA SER A 95 -19.26 -8.11 -10.73
C SER A 95 -20.52 -7.25 -10.62
N THR A 96 -20.90 -6.91 -9.39
CA THR A 96 -22.14 -6.21 -9.08
C THR A 96 -22.11 -4.70 -9.35
N ARG A 97 -20.95 -4.12 -9.65
CA ARG A 97 -20.83 -2.69 -9.96
C ARG A 97 -20.05 -2.51 -11.25
N SER A 98 -20.64 -1.81 -12.21
CA SER A 98 -19.95 -1.41 -13.45
C SER A 98 -19.51 0.05 -13.37
N ALA A 99 -18.38 0.39 -13.97
CA ALA A 99 -17.94 1.79 -14.10
C ALA A 99 -19.01 2.68 -14.73
N HIS A 100 -19.82 2.12 -15.65
CA HIS A 100 -20.97 2.81 -16.23
C HIS A 100 -22.03 3.25 -15.20
N ASN A 101 -22.17 2.53 -14.10
CA ASN A 101 -23.13 2.88 -13.05
C ASN A 101 -22.74 4.14 -12.26
N LEU A 102 -21.50 4.60 -12.38
CA LEU A 102 -21.02 5.84 -11.77
C LEU A 102 -21.21 7.06 -12.67
N GLY A 103 -21.71 6.90 -13.90
CA GLY A 103 -21.79 7.98 -14.88
C GLY A 103 -20.40 8.51 -15.31
N VAL A 104 -19.37 7.70 -15.20
CA VAL A 104 -17.98 8.03 -15.53
C VAL A 104 -17.46 6.98 -16.53
N SER A 105 -16.69 7.43 -17.53
CA SER A 105 -16.08 6.50 -18.45
C SER A 105 -15.07 5.60 -17.71
N PRO A 106 -14.89 4.33 -18.13
CA PRO A 106 -13.92 3.42 -17.50
C PRO A 106 -12.50 3.99 -17.45
N ASN A 107 -12.10 4.73 -18.47
CA ASN A 107 -10.77 5.36 -18.54
C ASN A 107 -10.66 6.54 -17.55
N ALA A 108 -11.71 7.36 -17.39
CA ALA A 108 -11.71 8.44 -16.42
C ALA A 108 -11.65 7.89 -14.98
N LEU A 109 -12.41 6.82 -14.67
CA LEU A 109 -12.32 6.14 -13.38
C LEU A 109 -10.90 5.60 -13.13
N MET A 110 -10.28 5.02 -14.16
CA MET A 110 -8.92 4.52 -14.08
C MET A 110 -7.91 5.61 -13.75
N VAL A 111 -8.00 6.77 -14.43
CA VAL A 111 -7.14 7.93 -14.15
C VAL A 111 -7.36 8.44 -12.74
N LEU A 112 -8.60 8.55 -12.28
CA LEU A 112 -8.92 8.97 -10.91
C LEU A 112 -8.32 8.03 -9.86
N LEU A 113 -8.40 6.72 -10.08
CA LEU A 113 -7.80 5.73 -9.17
C LEU A 113 -6.27 5.79 -9.18
N CYS A 114 -5.65 6.05 -10.34
CA CYS A 114 -4.21 6.24 -10.44
C CYS A 114 -3.77 7.51 -9.69
N VAL A 115 -4.47 8.62 -9.87
CA VAL A 115 -4.17 9.88 -9.17
C VAL A 115 -4.38 9.72 -7.66
N ALA A 116 -5.48 9.09 -7.23
CA ALA A 116 -5.74 8.82 -5.83
C ALA A 116 -4.66 7.92 -5.21
N GLY A 117 -4.29 6.83 -5.90
CA GLY A 117 -3.25 5.91 -5.46
C GLY A 117 -1.87 6.57 -5.36
N LEU A 118 -1.52 7.38 -6.36
CA LEU A 118 -0.29 8.18 -6.34
C LEU A 118 -0.31 9.14 -5.14
N ALA A 119 -1.37 9.92 -4.99
CA ALA A 119 -1.50 10.92 -3.93
C ALA A 119 -1.44 10.30 -2.53
N CYS A 120 -2.13 9.19 -2.33
CA CYS A 120 -2.08 8.41 -1.09
C CYS A 120 -0.65 7.96 -0.76
N CYS A 121 0.08 7.46 -1.75
CA CYS A 121 1.42 6.92 -1.54
C CYS A 121 2.48 8.00 -1.41
N VAL A 122 2.31 9.18 -2.01
CA VAL A 122 3.12 10.36 -1.69
C VAL A 122 3.00 10.71 -0.20
N ALA A 123 1.79 10.74 0.32
CA ALA A 123 1.53 11.00 1.73
C ALA A 123 2.15 9.92 2.66
N MET A 124 2.09 8.66 2.23
CA MET A 124 2.62 7.50 2.96
C MET A 124 4.15 7.51 3.01
N ALA A 125 4.80 7.95 1.96
CA ALA A 125 6.25 7.87 1.79
C ALA A 125 7.00 8.71 2.82
N MET A 126 6.47 9.89 3.19
CA MET A 126 7.17 10.79 4.10
C MET A 126 7.55 10.13 5.43
N PRO A 127 6.63 9.58 6.25
CA PRO A 127 7.02 8.93 7.48
C PRO A 127 7.86 7.66 7.24
N GLN A 128 7.53 6.85 6.25
CA GLN A 128 8.21 5.57 6.02
C GLN A 128 9.67 5.72 5.57
N VAL A 129 9.98 6.74 4.78
CA VAL A 129 11.32 6.96 4.25
C VAL A 129 12.17 7.80 5.20
N HIS A 130 11.57 8.80 5.84
CA HIS A 130 12.33 9.83 6.55
C HIS A 130 12.30 9.71 8.08
N ILE A 131 11.52 8.80 8.69
CA ILE A 131 11.42 8.70 10.15
C ILE A 131 12.78 8.45 10.82
N VAL A 132 13.66 7.67 10.17
CA VAL A 132 14.98 7.36 10.71
C VAL A 132 15.88 8.62 10.74
N ALA A 133 15.89 9.37 9.63
CA ALA A 133 16.63 10.62 9.54
C ALA A 133 16.04 11.69 10.48
N TYR A 134 14.72 11.81 10.51
CA TYR A 134 14.00 12.72 11.40
C TYR A 134 14.33 12.49 12.88
N CYS A 135 14.35 11.23 13.34
CA CYS A 135 14.79 10.91 14.69
C CYS A 135 16.26 11.24 14.94
N GLY A 136 17.12 11.09 13.92
CA GLY A 136 18.52 11.51 13.98
C GLY A 136 18.65 13.02 14.21
N ASP A 137 17.94 13.82 13.44
CA ASP A 137 17.97 15.28 13.50
C ASP A 137 17.34 15.85 14.80
N LEU A 138 16.37 15.15 15.37
CA LEU A 138 15.82 15.47 16.69
C LEU A 138 16.75 15.06 17.86
N GLY A 139 17.90 14.43 17.58
CA GLY A 139 18.86 14.00 18.59
C GLY A 139 18.51 12.68 19.28
N TYR A 140 17.45 11.97 18.88
CA TYR A 140 17.08 10.65 19.43
C TYR A 140 17.92 9.50 18.86
N GLY A 141 18.60 9.73 17.75
CA GLY A 141 19.44 8.78 17.05
C GLY A 141 18.67 7.88 16.05
N PRO A 142 19.37 7.39 15.02
CA PRO A 142 18.75 6.62 13.93
C PRO A 142 18.20 5.25 14.39
N ALA A 143 18.72 4.67 15.47
CA ALA A 143 18.23 3.40 16.03
C ALA A 143 16.77 3.52 16.47
N ARG A 144 16.39 4.62 17.14
CA ARG A 144 15.01 4.88 17.56
C ARG A 144 14.07 5.05 16.38
N GLY A 145 14.54 5.71 15.32
CA GLY A 145 13.78 5.82 14.08
C GLY A 145 13.56 4.47 13.39
N ALA A 146 14.55 3.59 13.41
CA ALA A 146 14.40 2.23 12.88
C ALA A 146 13.39 1.39 13.69
N GLU A 147 13.40 1.51 15.03
CA GLU A 147 12.38 0.89 15.89
C GLU A 147 10.97 1.41 15.57
N MET A 148 10.79 2.72 15.36
CA MET A 148 9.52 3.32 14.97
C MET A 148 9.06 2.82 13.60
N LEU A 149 9.97 2.69 12.63
CA LEU A 149 9.64 2.12 11.33
C LEU A 149 9.19 0.66 11.46
N SER A 150 9.87 -0.13 12.27
CA SER A 150 9.50 -1.52 12.53
C SER A 150 8.13 -1.61 13.21
N ALA A 151 7.84 -0.75 14.19
CA ALA A 151 6.51 -0.65 14.80
C ALA A 151 5.44 -0.28 13.77
N MET A 152 5.71 0.72 12.92
CA MET A 152 4.82 1.14 11.83
C MET A 152 4.48 -0.02 10.90
N LEU A 153 5.45 -0.81 10.46
CA LEU A 153 5.23 -1.97 9.60
C LEU A 153 4.50 -3.10 10.34
N GLY A 154 4.85 -3.34 11.61
CA GLY A 154 4.20 -4.35 12.44
C GLY A 154 2.71 -4.06 12.65
N PHE A 155 2.35 -2.86 13.08
CA PHE A 155 0.95 -2.42 13.19
C PHE A 155 0.24 -2.35 11.83
N GLY A 156 0.99 -2.13 10.76
CA GLY A 156 0.48 -2.19 9.39
C GLY A 156 -0.04 -3.58 9.00
N ILE A 157 0.49 -4.67 9.57
CA ILE A 157 -0.05 -6.03 9.37
C ILE A 157 -1.47 -6.13 9.94
N LEU A 158 -1.66 -5.63 11.16
CA LEU A 158 -2.99 -5.60 11.81
C LEU A 158 -3.98 -4.76 11.00
N SER A 159 -3.52 -3.61 10.52
CA SER A 159 -4.29 -2.74 9.63
C SER A 159 -4.75 -3.46 8.37
N ARG A 160 -3.87 -4.20 7.72
CA ARG A 160 -4.20 -4.96 6.50
C ARG A 160 -5.29 -6.00 6.73
N ILE A 161 -5.18 -6.76 7.80
CA ILE A 161 -6.19 -7.77 8.14
C ILE A 161 -7.52 -7.09 8.48
N GLY A 162 -7.49 -6.06 9.32
CA GLY A 162 -8.69 -5.31 9.71
C GLY A 162 -9.39 -4.65 8.52
N SER A 163 -8.65 -3.99 7.64
CA SER A 163 -9.23 -3.36 6.45
C SER A 163 -9.72 -4.39 5.41
N GLY A 164 -9.11 -5.57 5.34
CA GLY A 164 -9.63 -6.67 4.54
C GLY A 164 -11.01 -7.13 5.01
N LEU A 165 -11.18 -7.31 6.33
CA LEU A 165 -12.49 -7.64 6.93
C LEU A 165 -13.51 -6.51 6.74
N MET A 166 -13.08 -5.25 6.86
CA MET A 166 -13.94 -4.10 6.60
C MET A 166 -14.36 -4.04 5.13
N ALA A 167 -13.44 -4.30 4.20
CA ALA A 167 -13.73 -4.28 2.77
C ALA A 167 -14.73 -5.37 2.35
N ASP A 168 -14.70 -6.53 3.01
CA ASP A 168 -15.67 -7.60 2.76
C ASP A 168 -17.11 -7.22 3.20
N ARG A 169 -17.26 -6.25 4.11
CA ARG A 169 -18.57 -5.78 4.60
C ARG A 169 -19.01 -4.46 3.96
N LEU A 170 -18.09 -3.50 3.86
CA LEU A 170 -18.39 -2.12 3.44
C LEU A 170 -18.08 -1.89 1.95
N GLY A 171 -17.22 -2.74 1.36
CA GLY A 171 -16.63 -2.53 0.04
C GLY A 171 -15.30 -1.79 0.08
N GLY A 172 -14.61 -1.74 -1.07
CA GLY A 172 -13.26 -1.19 -1.16
C GLY A 172 -13.19 0.32 -0.94
N ALA A 173 -14.08 1.09 -1.57
CA ALA A 173 -14.03 2.55 -1.55
C ALA A 173 -14.33 3.17 -0.16
N PRO A 174 -15.35 2.74 0.61
CA PRO A 174 -15.55 3.23 1.98
C PRO A 174 -14.38 2.87 2.90
N THR A 175 -13.84 1.65 2.77
CA THR A 175 -12.68 1.21 3.56
C THR A 175 -11.44 2.05 3.24
N LEU A 176 -11.22 2.37 1.96
CA LEU A 176 -10.16 3.27 1.53
C LEU A 176 -10.31 4.66 2.14
N LEU A 177 -11.53 5.21 2.15
CA LEU A 177 -11.78 6.52 2.75
C LEU A 177 -11.47 6.55 4.25
N ILE A 178 -11.92 5.54 4.99
CA ILE A 178 -11.64 5.44 6.44
C ILE A 178 -10.12 5.41 6.67
N GLY A 179 -9.39 4.56 5.94
CA GLY A 179 -7.93 4.50 6.03
C GLY A 179 -7.26 5.84 5.70
N SER A 180 -7.72 6.53 4.65
CA SER A 180 -7.18 7.82 4.23
C SER A 180 -7.42 8.93 5.25
N VAL A 181 -8.59 8.99 5.86
CA VAL A 181 -8.90 9.96 6.92
C VAL A 181 -8.02 9.70 8.15
N LEU A 182 -7.92 8.45 8.58
CA LEU A 182 -7.08 8.07 9.70
C LEU A 182 -5.59 8.31 9.43
N GLN A 183 -5.12 8.06 8.20
CA GLN A 183 -3.76 8.42 7.78
C GLN A 183 -3.52 9.93 7.85
N GLY A 184 -4.47 10.73 7.40
CA GLY A 184 -4.41 12.19 7.51
C GLY A 184 -4.32 12.68 8.95
N ILE A 185 -5.09 12.06 9.87
CA ILE A 185 -5.00 12.34 11.30
C ILE A 185 -3.59 12.03 11.82
N ALA A 186 -3.02 10.89 11.48
CA ALA A 186 -1.68 10.54 11.94
C ALA A 186 -0.61 11.50 11.39
N LEU A 187 -0.71 11.90 10.10
CA LEU A 187 0.17 12.91 9.51
C LEU A 187 0.04 14.26 10.21
N PHE A 188 -1.17 14.65 10.57
CA PHE A 188 -1.41 15.87 11.34
C PHE A 188 -0.79 15.80 12.74
N LEU A 189 -0.85 14.66 13.41
CA LEU A 189 -0.20 14.47 14.71
C LEU A 189 1.33 14.61 14.63
N TYR A 190 1.97 14.19 13.54
CA TYR A 190 3.41 14.43 13.32
C TYR A 190 3.76 15.92 13.20
N LEU A 191 2.81 16.79 12.84
CA LEU A 191 3.04 18.24 12.80
C LEU A 191 3.01 18.87 14.20
N LEU A 192 2.27 18.25 15.14
CA LEU A 192 2.03 18.79 16.47
C LEU A 192 3.03 18.28 17.51
N PHE A 193 3.51 17.05 17.36
CA PHE A 193 4.28 16.35 18.38
C PHE A 193 5.59 15.83 17.82
N ASP A 194 6.70 16.15 18.51
CA ASP A 194 8.07 15.75 18.17
C ASP A 194 8.78 15.01 19.33
N GLY A 195 8.10 14.83 20.48
CA GLY A 195 8.64 14.08 21.61
C GLY A 195 8.81 12.59 21.31
N LEU A 196 9.86 11.96 21.88
CA LEU A 196 10.21 10.56 21.60
C LEU A 196 9.03 9.60 21.78
N VAL A 197 8.34 9.65 22.92
CA VAL A 197 7.19 8.78 23.22
C VAL A 197 6.04 9.03 22.25
N SER A 198 5.76 10.31 21.97
CA SER A 198 4.71 10.70 21.01
C SER A 198 5.00 10.15 19.62
N LEU A 199 6.26 10.22 19.16
CA LEU A 199 6.65 9.70 17.86
C LEU A 199 6.50 8.19 17.77
N TYR A 200 6.78 7.41 18.82
CA TYR A 200 6.49 5.98 18.85
C TYR A 200 4.99 5.68 18.69
N ILE A 201 4.17 6.40 19.48
CA ILE A 201 2.71 6.22 19.43
C ILE A 201 2.16 6.60 18.04
N ILE A 202 2.58 7.75 17.51
CA ILE A 202 2.12 8.24 16.20
C ILE A 202 2.59 7.30 15.10
N SER A 203 3.81 6.77 15.15
CA SER A 203 4.32 5.79 14.18
C SER A 203 3.51 4.49 14.19
N ALA A 204 3.18 3.97 15.38
CA ALA A 204 2.32 2.81 15.52
C ALA A 204 0.91 3.06 14.98
N LEU A 205 0.31 4.21 15.31
CA LEU A 205 -1.00 4.64 14.80
C LEU A 205 -0.96 4.84 13.27
N PHE A 206 0.07 5.48 12.75
CA PHE A 206 0.24 5.64 11.31
C PHE A 206 0.28 4.28 10.60
N GLY A 207 1.04 3.32 11.12
CA GLY A 207 1.06 1.96 10.61
C GLY A 207 -0.32 1.30 10.64
N LEU A 208 -1.02 1.42 11.78
CA LEU A 208 -2.37 0.88 11.98
C LEU A 208 -3.41 1.51 11.03
N PHE A 209 -3.23 2.76 10.64
CA PHE A 209 -4.18 3.48 9.81
C PHE A 209 -3.93 3.29 8.32
N GLN A 210 -2.66 3.32 7.90
CA GLN A 210 -2.32 3.32 6.47
C GLN A 210 -2.11 1.92 5.87
N GLY A 211 -1.83 0.90 6.70
CA GLY A 211 -1.38 -0.41 6.21
C GLY A 211 -2.34 -1.08 5.22
N GLY A 212 -3.64 -0.88 5.40
CA GLY A 212 -4.68 -1.47 4.55
C GLY A 212 -5.03 -0.69 3.30
N ILE A 213 -4.53 0.52 3.10
CA ILE A 213 -4.98 1.42 2.02
C ILE A 213 -4.65 0.86 0.63
N VAL A 214 -3.40 0.47 0.38
CA VAL A 214 -2.96 0.03 -0.96
C VAL A 214 -3.72 -1.20 -1.48
N PRO A 215 -3.99 -2.26 -0.69
CA PRO A 215 -4.82 -3.38 -1.14
C PRO A 215 -6.24 -2.98 -1.56
N MET A 216 -6.80 -1.91 -1.00
CA MET A 216 -8.15 -1.45 -1.34
C MET A 216 -8.27 -1.02 -2.79
N TYR A 217 -7.22 -0.46 -3.39
CA TYR A 217 -7.23 -0.12 -4.83
C TYR A 217 -7.45 -1.36 -5.70
N ALA A 218 -6.82 -2.49 -5.37
CA ALA A 218 -7.03 -3.72 -6.10
C ALA A 218 -8.47 -4.24 -5.96
N ILE A 219 -9.08 -4.09 -4.78
CA ILE A 219 -10.47 -4.44 -4.52
C ILE A 219 -11.42 -3.54 -5.32
N ILE A 220 -11.20 -2.21 -5.29
CA ILE A 220 -12.00 -1.23 -6.04
C ILE A 220 -11.93 -1.52 -7.54
N VAL A 221 -10.73 -1.74 -8.10
CA VAL A 221 -10.60 -2.11 -9.51
C VAL A 221 -11.42 -3.37 -9.83
N ARG A 222 -11.43 -4.35 -8.92
CA ARG A 222 -12.21 -5.57 -9.10
C ARG A 222 -13.72 -5.36 -8.99
N GLU A 223 -14.16 -4.39 -8.22
CA GLU A 223 -15.58 -4.04 -8.06
C GLU A 223 -16.17 -3.35 -9.30
N TYR A 224 -15.34 -2.56 -10.02
CA TYR A 224 -15.83 -1.67 -11.07
C TYR A 224 -15.45 -2.10 -12.49
N PHE A 225 -14.47 -3.01 -12.68
CA PHE A 225 -13.99 -3.39 -14.00
C PHE A 225 -14.24 -4.87 -14.30
N SER A 226 -14.34 -5.18 -15.60
CA SER A 226 -14.60 -6.55 -16.05
C SER A 226 -13.46 -7.50 -15.68
N PRO A 227 -13.75 -8.80 -15.41
CA PRO A 227 -12.73 -9.79 -15.08
C PRO A 227 -11.59 -9.91 -16.11
N LYS A 228 -11.88 -9.63 -17.38
CA LYS A 228 -10.89 -9.70 -18.47
C LYS A 228 -9.81 -8.62 -18.36
N GLU A 229 -10.15 -7.45 -17.85
CA GLU A 229 -9.26 -6.29 -17.78
C GLU A 229 -8.64 -6.06 -16.39
N VAL A 230 -9.18 -6.70 -15.36
CA VAL A 230 -8.80 -6.48 -13.95
C VAL A 230 -7.30 -6.61 -13.72
N GLY A 231 -6.64 -7.62 -14.30
CA GLY A 231 -5.21 -7.83 -14.07
C GLY A 231 -4.35 -6.65 -14.55
N ILE A 232 -4.63 -6.16 -15.76
CA ILE A 232 -3.91 -5.00 -16.35
C ILE A 232 -4.22 -3.75 -15.53
N ARG A 233 -5.48 -3.52 -15.18
CA ARG A 233 -5.92 -2.32 -14.46
C ARG A 233 -5.37 -2.27 -13.04
N ILE A 234 -5.34 -3.40 -12.31
CA ILE A 234 -4.66 -3.50 -11.01
C ILE A 234 -3.17 -3.18 -11.17
N GLY A 235 -2.50 -3.74 -12.17
CA GLY A 235 -1.09 -3.46 -12.44
C GLY A 235 -0.81 -1.97 -12.64
N ILE A 236 -1.63 -1.28 -13.43
CA ILE A 236 -1.47 0.17 -13.70
C ILE A 236 -1.68 0.99 -12.41
N VAL A 237 -2.74 0.72 -11.64
CA VAL A 237 -3.00 1.44 -10.38
C VAL A 237 -1.88 1.19 -9.37
N LEU A 238 -1.44 -0.05 -9.21
CA LEU A 238 -0.34 -0.37 -8.30
C LEU A 238 0.99 0.25 -8.76
N MET A 239 1.23 0.35 -10.07
CA MET A 239 2.37 1.10 -10.61
C MET A 239 2.28 2.58 -10.22
N ALA A 240 1.12 3.21 -10.32
CA ALA A 240 0.90 4.59 -9.89
C ALA A 240 1.18 4.76 -8.39
N THR A 241 0.81 3.80 -7.55
CA THR A 241 1.15 3.83 -6.11
C THR A 241 2.65 3.76 -5.86
N LEU A 242 3.39 2.94 -6.62
CA LEU A 242 4.85 2.86 -6.51
C LEU A 242 5.53 4.17 -6.93
N PHE A 243 5.06 4.78 -8.02
CA PHE A 243 5.52 6.13 -8.42
C PHE A 243 5.21 7.16 -7.33
N GLY A 244 4.05 7.06 -6.68
CA GLY A 244 3.70 7.91 -5.54
C GLY A 244 4.68 7.76 -4.39
N MET A 245 5.08 6.53 -4.03
CA MET A 245 6.09 6.28 -3.00
C MET A 245 7.45 6.89 -3.36
N ALA A 246 7.91 6.69 -4.60
CA ALA A 246 9.17 7.25 -5.07
C ALA A 246 9.15 8.79 -5.08
N LEU A 247 8.08 9.37 -5.62
CA LEU A 247 7.87 10.82 -5.68
C LEU A 247 7.80 11.43 -4.28
N GLY A 248 7.03 10.82 -3.38
CA GLY A 248 6.85 11.31 -2.02
C GLY A 248 8.15 11.30 -1.20
N GLY A 249 8.93 10.21 -1.30
CA GLY A 249 10.24 10.15 -0.68
C GLY A 249 11.20 11.22 -1.21
N TRP A 250 11.28 11.37 -2.54
CA TRP A 250 12.11 12.38 -3.18
C TRP A 250 11.66 13.82 -2.85
N MET A 251 10.37 14.13 -2.97
CA MET A 251 9.84 15.45 -2.64
C MET A 251 10.09 15.83 -1.18
N SER A 252 9.92 14.89 -0.25
CA SER A 252 10.12 15.14 1.17
C SER A 252 11.61 15.46 1.46
N GLY A 253 12.54 14.78 0.79
CA GLY A 253 13.97 15.11 0.87
C GLY A 253 14.27 16.51 0.34
N ILE A 254 13.79 16.84 -0.86
CA ILE A 254 13.98 18.18 -1.45
C ILE A 254 13.37 19.27 -0.56
N ILE A 255 12.14 19.06 -0.05
CA ILE A 255 11.51 20.05 0.85
C ILE A 255 12.37 20.25 2.09
N PHE A 256 12.92 19.19 2.66
CA PHE A 256 13.83 19.27 3.80
C PHE A 256 15.12 20.03 3.43
N ASP A 257 15.74 19.73 2.30
CA ASP A 257 16.98 20.38 1.83
C ASP A 257 16.82 21.91 1.66
N TYR A 258 15.63 22.36 1.20
CA TYR A 258 15.35 23.78 1.03
C TYR A 258 14.85 24.48 2.31
N THR A 259 14.12 23.79 3.17
CA THR A 259 13.43 24.40 4.34
C THR A 259 14.15 24.13 5.66
N GLY A 260 15.00 23.11 5.71
CA GLY A 260 15.58 22.60 6.95
C GLY A 260 14.55 22.02 7.92
N SER A 261 13.34 21.69 7.44
CA SER A 261 12.21 21.32 8.31
C SER A 261 11.42 20.13 7.78
N TYR A 262 11.35 19.09 8.60
CA TYR A 262 10.45 17.96 8.34
C TYR A 262 8.97 18.31 8.48
N ARG A 263 8.62 19.38 9.23
CA ARG A 263 7.21 19.84 9.33
C ARG A 263 6.66 20.22 7.96
N ALA A 264 7.47 20.89 7.12
CA ALA A 264 7.07 21.23 5.75
C ALA A 264 6.84 19.97 4.90
N ALA A 265 7.67 18.94 5.07
CA ALA A 265 7.51 17.67 4.38
C ALA A 265 6.24 16.90 4.84
N PHE A 266 5.94 16.89 6.15
CA PHE A 266 4.69 16.32 6.67
C PHE A 266 3.46 17.07 6.15
N LEU A 267 3.52 18.41 6.08
CA LEU A 267 2.44 19.23 5.51
C LEU A 267 2.20 18.90 4.04
N ASN A 268 3.27 18.74 3.25
CA ASN A 268 3.17 18.27 1.88
C ASN A 268 2.46 16.90 1.79
N GLY A 269 2.86 15.94 2.64
CA GLY A 269 2.18 14.65 2.73
C GLY A 269 0.69 14.78 3.06
N LEU A 270 0.33 15.66 3.99
CA LEU A 270 -1.07 15.91 4.36
C LEU A 270 -1.87 16.50 3.20
N ILE A 271 -1.32 17.43 2.43
CA ILE A 271 -1.97 17.99 1.23
C ILE A 271 -2.26 16.89 0.21
N TRP A 272 -1.30 16.03 -0.08
CA TRP A 272 -1.50 14.90 -0.99
C TRP A 272 -2.54 13.90 -0.45
N ASN A 273 -2.56 13.66 0.86
CA ASN A 273 -3.58 12.83 1.49
C ASN A 273 -4.99 13.41 1.32
N VAL A 274 -5.15 14.73 1.44
CA VAL A 274 -6.43 15.41 1.19
C VAL A 274 -6.86 15.22 -0.27
N VAL A 275 -5.94 15.33 -1.24
CA VAL A 275 -6.26 15.07 -2.66
C VAL A 275 -6.82 13.65 -2.84
N ASN A 276 -6.17 12.65 -2.23
CA ASN A 276 -6.69 11.28 -2.26
C ASN A 276 -8.09 11.19 -1.63
N ALA A 277 -8.27 11.72 -0.42
CA ALA A 277 -9.55 11.66 0.29
C ALA A 277 -10.68 12.34 -0.51
N VAL A 278 -10.42 13.50 -1.11
CA VAL A 278 -11.40 14.22 -1.95
C VAL A 278 -11.83 13.38 -3.16
N ILE A 279 -10.89 12.73 -3.85
CA ILE A 279 -11.21 11.85 -4.98
C ILE A 279 -12.10 10.69 -4.52
N VAL A 280 -11.76 10.06 -3.38
CA VAL A 280 -12.53 8.92 -2.87
C VAL A 280 -13.91 9.34 -2.39
N VAL A 281 -14.04 10.47 -1.70
CA VAL A 281 -15.34 11.06 -1.32
C VAL A 281 -16.18 11.34 -2.57
N TRP A 282 -15.57 11.96 -3.57
CA TRP A 282 -16.28 12.25 -4.83
C TRP A 282 -16.79 10.96 -5.50
N LEU A 283 -16.01 9.87 -5.51
CA LEU A 283 -16.45 8.58 -6.03
C LEU A 283 -17.62 8.00 -5.22
N LEU A 284 -17.63 8.17 -3.89
CA LEU A 284 -18.68 7.64 -3.01
C LEU A 284 -19.99 8.45 -3.10
N LEU A 285 -19.89 9.75 -3.37
CA LEU A 285 -21.08 10.63 -3.49
C LEU A 285 -21.77 10.47 -4.85
N ARG A 286 -21.17 9.80 -5.83
CA ARG A 286 -21.80 9.54 -7.12
C ARG A 286 -22.99 8.61 -6.95
N PRO A 287 -24.18 9.01 -7.44
CA PRO A 287 -25.35 8.16 -7.38
C PRO A 287 -25.12 6.90 -8.21
N THR A 288 -25.15 5.74 -7.58
CA THR A 288 -25.36 4.49 -8.32
C THR A 288 -26.78 4.56 -8.86
N PRO A 289 -27.03 4.47 -10.18
CA PRO A 289 -28.39 4.34 -10.69
C PRO A 289 -29.01 3.15 -9.97
N ARG A 290 -30.08 3.40 -9.23
CA ARG A 290 -30.92 2.31 -8.72
C ARG A 290 -31.38 1.57 -9.95
N LEU A 291 -30.99 0.30 -10.10
CA LEU A 291 -31.66 -0.60 -11.01
C LEU A 291 -33.13 -0.52 -10.61
N ALA A 292 -33.96 0.08 -11.48
CA ALA A 292 -35.40 0.01 -11.33
C ALA A 292 -35.72 -1.49 -11.23
N ALA A 293 -36.30 -1.89 -10.11
CA ALA A 293 -36.83 -3.21 -9.93
C ALA A 293 -37.90 -3.40 -11.03
N ALA A 294 -37.56 -4.18 -12.06
CA ALA A 294 -38.49 -4.71 -13.04
C ALA A 294 -38.90 -6.10 -12.65
#